data_2bf3705ecd1289b779980d30e5edbb11
#
_entry.id   2bf3705ecd1289b779980d30e5edbb11
#
_cell.length_a   1.000
_cell.length_b   1.000
_cell.length_c   1.000
_cell.angle_alpha   90.00
_cell.angle_beta   90.00
_cell.angle_gamma   90.00
#
_symmetry.space_group_name_H-M   'P 1'
#
loop_
_entity.id
_entity.type
_entity.pdbx_description
1 polymer ?
#
loop_
_entity_poly.entity_id
_entity_poly.type
_entity_poly.pdbx_seq_one_letter_code
_entity_poly.pdbx_strand_id
1 'polypeptide(L)'
;MLVSWQYAFHLSPNNDKITMIRRNPTGHLPEVSESAFIDPTAIICGKVIIEANVFIGPYAVIRADEVNEQGEMDAIVIKRDTNIQDGVVIHSKSGAAVTIGERSSIAHRSIIHGPCEVRDDVFIGFNSVVFNAVIGSGCVIRHNCVVDGLDLPEHFHVPPMTNIGAGFDLNSISKVPPEYSAFSESVVSANHTLVKGYRRIANEL
;
A
#
# COMPACT_ATOMS: atom_id res chain seq x y z
N MET A 1 -31.49 -5.33 -21.06
CA MET A 1 -30.33 -4.99 -21.92
C MET A 1 -29.07 -5.35 -21.13
N LEU A 2 -28.48 -6.51 -21.44
CA LEU A 2 -27.28 -6.99 -20.75
C LEU A 2 -26.07 -6.28 -21.39
N VAL A 3 -25.40 -5.43 -20.61
CA VAL A 3 -24.14 -4.79 -21.05
C VAL A 3 -23.03 -5.82 -20.86
N SER A 4 -22.53 -6.36 -21.95
CA SER A 4 -21.34 -7.24 -21.93
C SER A 4 -20.09 -6.37 -21.71
N TRP A 5 -19.49 -6.47 -20.53
CA TRP A 5 -18.18 -5.91 -20.25
C TRP A 5 -17.11 -6.77 -20.91
N GLN A 6 -16.60 -6.32 -22.04
CA GLN A 6 -15.42 -6.92 -22.65
C GLN A 6 -14.19 -6.45 -21.87
N TYR A 7 -13.65 -7.32 -21.03
CA TYR A 7 -12.32 -7.14 -20.47
C TYR A 7 -11.30 -7.36 -21.60
N ALA A 8 -10.68 -6.28 -22.03
CA ALA A 8 -9.52 -6.38 -22.92
C ALA A 8 -8.33 -6.84 -22.09
N PHE A 9 -8.06 -8.14 -22.10
CA PHE A 9 -6.77 -8.68 -21.66
C PHE A 9 -5.72 -8.23 -22.68
N HIS A 10 -4.84 -7.31 -22.31
CA HIS A 10 -3.64 -7.06 -23.08
C HIS A 10 -2.67 -8.20 -22.82
N LEU A 11 -2.73 -9.23 -23.65
CA LEU A 11 -1.67 -10.24 -23.74
C LEU A 11 -0.49 -9.58 -24.46
N SER A 12 0.60 -9.35 -23.74
CA SER A 12 1.88 -9.04 -24.38
C SER A 12 2.36 -10.28 -25.15
N PRO A 13 2.88 -10.14 -26.40
CA PRO A 13 3.27 -11.28 -27.22
C PRO A 13 4.46 -12.11 -26.68
N ASN A 14 5.09 -11.68 -25.59
CA ASN A 14 6.23 -12.34 -25.00
C ASN A 14 6.05 -12.49 -23.49
N ASN A 15 5.76 -13.70 -23.06
CA ASN A 15 5.64 -14.22 -21.70
C ASN A 15 4.30 -13.98 -20.98
N ASP A 16 3.66 -15.11 -20.67
CA ASP A 16 2.38 -15.31 -19.98
C ASP A 16 2.31 -14.82 -18.52
N LYS A 17 2.82 -13.63 -18.24
CA LYS A 17 2.56 -12.97 -16.96
C LYS A 17 1.34 -12.09 -17.11
N ILE A 18 0.16 -12.63 -16.78
CA ILE A 18 -1.04 -11.81 -16.61
C ILE A 18 -0.84 -10.93 -15.38
N THR A 19 -0.20 -9.78 -15.55
CA THR A 19 -0.23 -8.73 -14.53
C THR A 19 -1.58 -8.03 -14.67
N MET A 20 -2.35 -7.98 -13.57
CA MET A 20 -3.63 -7.27 -13.59
C MET A 20 -3.43 -5.76 -13.44
N ILE A 21 -2.45 -5.20 -14.14
CA ILE A 21 -2.20 -3.76 -14.27
C ILE A 21 -3.13 -3.25 -15.35
N ARG A 22 -4.02 -2.30 -14.98
CA ARG A 22 -5.04 -1.82 -15.90
C ARG A 22 -5.37 -0.35 -15.77
N ARG A 23 -5.97 0.20 -16.83
CA ARG A 23 -6.53 1.56 -16.82
C ARG A 23 -7.76 1.64 -15.93
N ASN A 24 -7.96 2.82 -15.34
CA ASN A 24 -9.23 3.20 -14.74
C ASN A 24 -10.20 3.78 -15.82
N PRO A 25 -11.46 4.08 -15.46
CA PRO A 25 -12.44 4.65 -16.40
C PRO A 25 -12.02 6.00 -16.99
N THR A 26 -11.17 6.77 -16.33
CA THR A 26 -10.65 8.06 -16.82
C THR A 26 -9.38 7.94 -17.68
N GLY A 27 -8.91 6.71 -17.92
CA GLY A 27 -7.82 6.41 -18.83
C GLY A 27 -6.41 6.39 -18.22
N HIS A 28 -6.26 6.68 -16.93
CA HIS A 28 -4.97 6.58 -16.26
C HIS A 28 -4.47 5.13 -16.19
N LEU A 29 -3.20 4.93 -16.49
CA LEU A 29 -2.50 3.66 -16.36
C LEU A 29 -1.47 3.79 -15.24
N PRO A 30 -1.27 2.76 -14.40
CA PRO A 30 -0.22 2.76 -13.39
C PRO A 30 1.18 2.99 -13.96
N GLU A 31 1.98 3.77 -13.25
CA GLU A 31 3.40 3.98 -13.49
C GLU A 31 4.20 3.12 -12.51
N VAL A 32 4.99 2.18 -13.04
CA VAL A 32 5.70 1.20 -12.23
C VAL A 32 7.19 1.24 -12.55
N SER A 33 8.02 1.41 -11.52
CA SER A 33 9.47 1.34 -11.66
C SER A 33 9.90 -0.07 -12.13
N GLU A 34 10.86 -0.11 -13.05
CA GLU A 34 11.46 -1.38 -13.53
C GLU A 34 12.10 -2.19 -12.40
N SER A 35 12.53 -1.55 -11.30
CA SER A 35 13.12 -2.22 -10.15
C SER A 35 12.10 -2.75 -9.14
N ALA A 36 10.83 -2.41 -9.27
CA ALA A 36 9.78 -2.98 -8.43
C ALA A 36 9.46 -4.44 -8.79
N PHE A 37 8.96 -5.19 -7.82
CA PHE A 37 8.35 -6.49 -8.04
C PHE A 37 6.84 -6.40 -7.77
N ILE A 38 6.05 -6.85 -8.72
CA ILE A 38 4.60 -6.98 -8.57
C ILE A 38 4.24 -8.44 -8.79
N ASP A 39 3.63 -9.05 -7.78
CA ASP A 39 3.13 -10.42 -7.91
C ASP A 39 2.09 -10.49 -9.04
N PRO A 40 2.12 -11.53 -9.89
CA PRO A 40 1.18 -11.69 -11.00
C PRO A 40 -0.31 -11.69 -10.60
N THR A 41 -0.62 -12.00 -9.35
CA THR A 41 -2.01 -12.00 -8.81
C THR A 41 -2.44 -10.65 -8.24
N ALA A 42 -1.53 -9.68 -8.10
CA ALA A 42 -1.84 -8.36 -7.60
C ALA A 42 -2.58 -7.50 -8.65
N ILE A 43 -3.56 -6.72 -8.21
CA ILE A 43 -4.33 -5.81 -9.07
C ILE A 43 -3.88 -4.38 -8.83
N ILE A 44 -3.37 -3.73 -9.88
CA ILE A 44 -3.00 -2.31 -9.86
C ILE A 44 -3.83 -1.56 -10.89
N CYS A 45 -4.62 -0.59 -10.46
CA CYS A 45 -5.58 0.09 -11.34
C CYS A 45 -5.51 1.61 -11.22
N GLY A 46 -5.39 2.28 -12.36
CA GLY A 46 -5.57 3.73 -12.45
C GLY A 46 -4.34 4.55 -12.14
N LYS A 47 -4.52 5.71 -11.52
CA LYS A 47 -3.45 6.69 -11.25
C LYS A 47 -2.61 6.27 -10.04
N VAL A 48 -1.86 5.18 -10.21
CA VAL A 48 -0.97 4.61 -9.19
C VAL A 48 0.47 4.77 -9.63
N ILE A 49 1.34 5.24 -8.73
CA ILE A 49 2.79 5.38 -8.95
C ILE A 49 3.50 4.46 -7.99
N ILE A 50 4.29 3.52 -8.51
CA ILE A 50 5.09 2.56 -7.75
C ILE A 50 6.57 2.84 -8.03
N GLU A 51 7.28 3.28 -7.00
CA GLU A 51 8.68 3.67 -7.12
C GLU A 51 9.64 2.46 -7.05
N ALA A 52 10.94 2.76 -6.99
CA ALA A 52 12.01 1.77 -7.04
C ALA A 52 11.99 0.78 -5.87
N ASN A 53 12.35 -0.48 -6.15
CA ASN A 53 12.52 -1.56 -5.18
C ASN A 53 11.29 -1.87 -4.32
N VAL A 54 10.10 -1.46 -4.75
CA VAL A 54 8.85 -1.78 -4.05
C VAL A 54 8.50 -3.25 -4.27
N PHE A 55 8.04 -3.91 -3.20
CA PHE A 55 7.45 -5.25 -3.24
C PHE A 55 5.92 -5.15 -3.16
N ILE A 56 5.22 -5.71 -4.14
CA ILE A 56 3.77 -5.89 -4.10
C ILE A 56 3.48 -7.39 -4.09
N GLY A 57 2.95 -7.87 -2.97
CA GLY A 57 2.69 -9.29 -2.71
C GLY A 57 1.42 -9.82 -3.38
N PRO A 58 1.21 -11.15 -3.27
CA PRO A 58 0.05 -11.83 -3.83
C PRO A 58 -1.29 -11.23 -3.37
N TYR A 59 -2.24 -11.13 -4.31
CA TYR A 59 -3.62 -10.65 -4.08
C TYR A 59 -3.73 -9.23 -3.52
N ALA A 60 -2.65 -8.43 -3.52
CA ALA A 60 -2.74 -7.03 -3.17
C ALA A 60 -3.59 -6.28 -4.22
N VAL A 61 -4.42 -5.32 -3.76
CA VAL A 61 -5.29 -4.51 -4.62
C VAL A 61 -5.00 -3.04 -4.36
N ILE A 62 -4.48 -2.34 -5.38
CA ILE A 62 -4.20 -0.91 -5.31
C ILE A 62 -4.99 -0.22 -6.42
N ARG A 63 -5.99 0.58 -6.05
CA ARG A 63 -6.91 1.20 -7.02
C ARG A 63 -7.06 2.70 -6.80
N ALA A 64 -6.70 3.50 -7.82
CA ALA A 64 -7.00 4.91 -7.96
C ALA A 64 -7.96 5.08 -9.15
N ASP A 65 -9.26 4.89 -8.92
CA ASP A 65 -10.27 4.82 -9.96
C ASP A 65 -11.55 5.62 -9.68
N GLU A 66 -11.62 6.32 -8.55
CA GLU A 66 -12.67 7.27 -8.24
C GLU A 66 -12.20 8.71 -8.48
N VAL A 67 -13.07 9.55 -8.99
CA VAL A 67 -12.85 10.98 -9.19
C VAL A 67 -13.70 11.80 -8.22
N ASN A 68 -13.30 13.05 -7.98
CA ASN A 68 -14.13 14.04 -7.30
C ASN A 68 -15.29 14.53 -8.21
N GLU A 69 -16.10 15.44 -7.70
CA GLU A 69 -17.22 16.03 -8.44
C GLU A 69 -16.79 16.79 -9.71
N GLN A 70 -15.54 17.23 -9.78
CA GLN A 70 -14.94 17.92 -10.91
C GLN A 70 -14.33 16.96 -11.95
N GLY A 71 -14.36 15.66 -11.69
CA GLY A 71 -13.74 14.65 -12.54
C GLY A 71 -12.23 14.49 -12.35
N GLU A 72 -11.67 15.03 -11.28
CA GLU A 72 -10.23 15.01 -10.97
C GLU A 72 -9.92 13.92 -9.95
N MET A 73 -8.66 13.47 -9.95
CA MET A 73 -8.11 12.57 -8.92
C MET A 73 -6.64 12.82 -8.69
N ASP A 74 -6.21 12.62 -7.45
CA ASP A 74 -4.83 12.52 -7.07
C ASP A 74 -4.31 11.07 -7.22
N ALA A 75 -3.00 10.90 -7.18
CA ALA A 75 -2.39 9.60 -7.29
C ALA A 75 -2.38 8.83 -5.95
N ILE A 76 -2.38 7.50 -6.05
CA ILE A 76 -1.85 6.64 -4.99
C ILE A 76 -0.37 6.46 -5.28
N VAL A 77 0.49 6.88 -4.33
CA VAL A 77 1.95 6.83 -4.47
C VAL A 77 2.52 5.85 -3.46
N ILE A 78 3.24 4.85 -3.95
CA ILE A 78 4.01 3.91 -3.13
C ILE A 78 5.48 4.24 -3.32
N LYS A 79 6.11 4.81 -2.30
CA LYS A 79 7.48 5.26 -2.38
C LYS A 79 8.47 4.10 -2.30
N ARG A 80 9.72 4.38 -2.68
CA ARG A 80 10.79 3.38 -2.82
C ARG A 80 11.00 2.56 -1.55
N ASP A 81 11.49 1.34 -1.76
CA ASP A 81 11.91 0.40 -0.71
C ASP A 81 10.76 -0.03 0.24
N THR A 82 9.51 0.25 -0.14
CA THR A 82 8.29 -0.09 0.60
C THR A 82 7.81 -1.49 0.24
N ASN A 83 7.13 -2.15 1.16
CA ASN A 83 6.47 -3.42 0.87
C ASN A 83 4.98 -3.40 1.20
N ILE A 84 4.20 -3.83 0.24
CA ILE A 84 2.76 -4.02 0.32
C ILE A 84 2.52 -5.52 0.26
N GLN A 85 2.19 -6.12 1.41
CA GLN A 85 2.16 -7.57 1.55
C GLN A 85 0.82 -8.17 1.07
N ASP A 86 0.70 -9.49 1.21
CA ASP A 86 -0.38 -10.28 0.62
C ASP A 86 -1.76 -9.81 1.05
N GLY A 87 -2.65 -9.62 0.07
CA GLY A 87 -4.05 -9.27 0.29
C GLY A 87 -4.28 -7.86 0.86
N VAL A 88 -3.28 -6.99 0.87
CA VAL A 88 -3.45 -5.58 1.25
C VAL A 88 -4.37 -4.86 0.25
N VAL A 89 -5.25 -4.01 0.75
CA VAL A 89 -6.10 -3.14 -0.09
C VAL A 89 -5.72 -1.69 0.15
N ILE A 90 -5.36 -0.99 -0.93
CA ILE A 90 -5.14 0.46 -0.92
C ILE A 90 -6.11 1.09 -1.91
N HIS A 91 -6.97 1.97 -1.41
CA HIS A 91 -7.97 2.66 -2.22
C HIS A 91 -8.17 4.08 -1.74
N SER A 92 -8.73 4.91 -2.59
CA SER A 92 -9.10 6.27 -2.22
C SER A 92 -10.44 6.64 -2.83
N LYS A 93 -11.28 7.30 -2.05
CA LYS A 93 -12.56 7.82 -2.53
C LYS A 93 -12.43 9.24 -3.07
N SER A 94 -13.30 9.59 -4.00
CA SER A 94 -13.51 10.97 -4.46
C SER A 94 -12.22 11.68 -4.89
N GLY A 95 -11.32 10.95 -5.52
CA GLY A 95 -10.07 11.49 -6.06
C GLY A 95 -9.01 11.89 -5.04
N ALA A 96 -9.18 11.56 -3.77
CA ALA A 96 -8.22 11.93 -2.74
C ALA A 96 -6.89 11.15 -2.84
N ALA A 97 -5.79 11.78 -2.40
CA ALA A 97 -4.48 11.16 -2.41
C ALA A 97 -4.31 10.06 -1.37
N VAL A 98 -3.49 9.07 -1.69
CA VAL A 98 -2.86 8.18 -0.71
C VAL A 98 -1.35 8.15 -0.96
N THR A 99 -0.57 8.35 0.07
CA THR A 99 0.90 8.20 -0.01
C THR A 99 1.37 7.19 1.02
N ILE A 100 2.17 6.22 0.56
CA ILE A 100 2.91 5.31 1.44
C ILE A 100 4.38 5.68 1.31
N GLY A 101 4.97 6.12 2.43
CA GLY A 101 6.34 6.62 2.54
C GLY A 101 7.41 5.55 2.35
N GLU A 102 8.66 6.01 2.26
CA GLU A 102 9.81 5.14 2.01
C GLU A 102 10.00 4.12 3.14
N ARG A 103 10.47 2.92 2.79
CA ARG A 103 10.81 1.83 3.73
C ARG A 103 9.70 1.48 4.70
N SER A 104 8.46 1.76 4.33
CA SER A 104 7.28 1.40 5.13
C SER A 104 6.77 0.00 4.77
N SER A 105 6.18 -0.67 5.74
CA SER A 105 5.64 -2.02 5.57
C SER A 105 4.15 -2.05 5.86
N ILE A 106 3.35 -2.37 4.87
CA ILE A 106 1.91 -2.60 5.01
C ILE A 106 1.70 -4.10 5.01
N ALA A 107 1.47 -4.66 6.21
CA ALA A 107 1.46 -6.10 6.38
C ALA A 107 0.11 -6.74 5.98
N HIS A 108 0.14 -8.06 5.85
CA HIS A 108 -0.92 -8.87 5.23
C HIS A 108 -2.34 -8.46 5.60
N ARG A 109 -3.19 -8.30 4.60
CA ARG A 109 -4.62 -8.00 4.68
C ARG A 109 -4.98 -6.69 5.38
N SER A 110 -4.03 -5.75 5.50
CA SER A 110 -4.35 -4.41 5.98
C SER A 110 -5.09 -3.59 4.91
N ILE A 111 -5.85 -2.61 5.35
CA ILE A 111 -6.59 -1.69 4.49
C ILE A 111 -6.11 -0.28 4.75
N ILE A 112 -5.68 0.42 3.68
CA ILE A 112 -5.35 1.84 3.70
C ILE A 112 -6.36 2.55 2.79
N HIS A 113 -7.13 3.45 3.34
CA HIS A 113 -8.17 4.12 2.56
C HIS A 113 -8.07 5.64 2.70
N GLY A 114 -7.87 6.29 1.57
CA GLY A 114 -7.65 7.75 1.49
C GLY A 114 -8.88 8.63 1.74
N PRO A 115 -8.62 9.94 2.02
CA PRO A 115 -7.29 10.55 2.03
C PRO A 115 -6.39 10.01 3.14
N CYS A 116 -5.15 9.65 2.82
CA CYS A 116 -4.27 9.04 3.81
C CYS A 116 -2.78 9.27 3.49
N GLU A 117 -1.99 9.60 4.49
CA GLU A 117 -0.54 9.70 4.40
C GLU A 117 0.10 8.78 5.43
N VAL A 118 0.74 7.72 4.99
CA VAL A 118 1.66 6.91 5.80
C VAL A 118 3.06 7.41 5.48
N ARG A 119 3.76 7.94 6.47
CA ARG A 119 5.11 8.49 6.29
C ARG A 119 6.17 7.38 6.26
N ASP A 120 7.44 7.80 6.32
CA ASP A 120 8.58 6.89 6.17
C ASP A 120 8.79 5.98 7.39
N ASP A 121 9.37 4.79 7.18
CA ASP A 121 9.74 3.84 8.23
C ASP A 121 8.56 3.34 9.10
N VAL A 122 7.35 3.35 8.57
CA VAL A 122 6.14 2.93 9.29
C VAL A 122 5.90 1.43 9.11
N PHE A 123 5.51 0.75 10.19
CA PHE A 123 4.99 -0.61 10.14
C PHE A 123 3.50 -0.63 10.49
N ILE A 124 2.67 -1.13 9.56
CA ILE A 124 1.24 -1.36 9.79
C ILE A 124 1.01 -2.88 9.81
N GLY A 125 0.62 -3.39 10.97
CA GLY A 125 0.47 -4.82 11.25
C GLY A 125 -0.78 -5.44 10.62
N PHE A 126 -0.83 -6.77 10.63
CA PHE A 126 -1.84 -7.59 9.93
C PHE A 126 -3.27 -7.19 10.26
N ASN A 127 -4.15 -7.22 9.25
CA ASN A 127 -5.59 -6.94 9.37
C ASN A 127 -5.92 -5.56 9.97
N SER A 128 -5.00 -4.61 9.93
CA SER A 128 -5.24 -3.25 10.46
C SER A 128 -5.91 -2.39 9.40
N VAL A 129 -6.68 -1.39 9.84
CA VAL A 129 -7.35 -0.42 8.99
C VAL A 129 -6.83 0.97 9.32
N VAL A 130 -6.40 1.71 8.29
CA VAL A 130 -6.07 3.13 8.39
C VAL A 130 -6.95 3.89 7.41
N PHE A 131 -7.77 4.77 7.94
CA PHE A 131 -8.76 5.54 7.18
C PHE A 131 -8.66 7.02 7.53
N ASN A 132 -8.53 7.87 6.50
CA ASN A 132 -8.57 9.33 6.64
C ASN A 132 -7.63 9.84 7.76
N ALA A 133 -6.35 9.48 7.71
CA ALA A 133 -5.38 9.76 8.76
C ALA A 133 -3.97 9.99 8.20
N VAL A 134 -3.16 10.71 8.96
CA VAL A 134 -1.71 10.84 8.77
C VAL A 134 -1.00 9.99 9.81
N ILE A 135 -0.15 9.06 9.38
CA ILE A 135 0.67 8.24 10.25
C ILE A 135 2.11 8.76 10.21
N GLY A 136 2.59 9.30 11.32
CA GLY A 136 3.93 9.89 11.45
C GLY A 136 5.04 8.86 11.24
N SER A 137 6.21 9.35 10.82
CA SER A 137 7.38 8.51 10.54
C SER A 137 7.78 7.65 11.73
N GLY A 138 8.27 6.44 11.47
CA GLY A 138 8.73 5.50 12.48
C GLY A 138 7.64 4.96 13.41
N CYS A 139 6.36 5.16 13.09
CA CYS A 139 5.26 4.55 13.84
C CYS A 139 5.20 3.03 13.64
N VAL A 140 4.85 2.33 14.71
CA VAL A 140 4.57 0.89 14.66
C VAL A 140 3.15 0.65 15.13
N ILE A 141 2.26 0.37 14.18
CA ILE A 141 0.88 -0.06 14.43
C ILE A 141 0.87 -1.59 14.42
N ARG A 142 0.47 -2.20 15.56
CA ARG A 142 0.42 -3.67 15.65
C ARG A 142 -0.83 -4.21 14.97
N HIS A 143 -1.08 -5.51 15.14
CA HIS A 143 -2.10 -6.25 14.41
C HIS A 143 -3.53 -5.95 14.86
N ASN A 144 -4.50 -6.02 13.94
CA ASN A 144 -5.92 -5.82 14.19
C ASN A 144 -6.25 -4.45 14.82
N CYS A 145 -5.53 -3.40 14.40
CA CYS A 145 -5.78 -2.03 14.84
C CYS A 145 -6.66 -1.29 13.85
N VAL A 146 -7.38 -0.30 14.35
CA VAL A 146 -8.12 0.67 13.52
C VAL A 146 -7.62 2.07 13.87
N VAL A 147 -7.24 2.83 12.85
CA VAL A 147 -6.97 4.28 12.95
C VAL A 147 -7.94 4.98 12.00
N ASP A 148 -8.87 5.73 12.55
CA ASP A 148 -9.97 6.36 11.81
C ASP A 148 -10.07 7.85 12.14
N GLY A 149 -9.69 8.69 11.19
CA GLY A 149 -9.84 10.14 11.24
C GLY A 149 -8.98 10.84 12.31
N LEU A 150 -7.91 10.21 12.79
CA LEU A 150 -7.00 10.79 13.78
C LEU A 150 -5.54 10.60 13.37
N ASP A 151 -4.78 11.70 13.32
CA ASP A 151 -3.37 11.68 12.97
C ASP A 151 -2.50 11.18 14.11
N LEU A 152 -1.56 10.28 13.80
CA LEU A 152 -0.57 9.78 14.76
C LEU A 152 0.75 10.55 14.63
N PRO A 153 1.27 11.12 15.73
CA PRO A 153 2.62 11.69 15.75
C PRO A 153 3.71 10.66 15.46
N GLU A 154 4.91 11.13 15.17
CA GLU A 154 6.07 10.26 14.87
C GLU A 154 6.46 9.35 16.03
N HIS A 155 6.96 8.15 15.68
CA HIS A 155 7.50 7.15 16.62
C HIS A 155 6.50 6.67 17.67
N PHE A 156 5.21 6.59 17.32
CA PHE A 156 4.18 6.05 18.21
C PHE A 156 4.01 4.54 18.03
N HIS A 157 3.91 3.83 19.16
CA HIS A 157 3.63 2.40 19.21
C HIS A 157 2.16 2.16 19.56
N VAL A 158 1.40 1.65 18.61
CA VAL A 158 -0.01 1.28 18.79
C VAL A 158 -0.07 -0.22 19.13
N PRO A 159 -0.48 -0.60 20.35
CA PRO A 159 -0.60 -2.01 20.73
C PRO A 159 -1.63 -2.77 19.88
N PRO A 160 -1.57 -4.12 19.83
CA PRO A 160 -2.54 -4.91 19.09
C PRO A 160 -3.98 -4.66 19.56
N MET A 161 -4.94 -4.76 18.61
CA MET A 161 -6.39 -4.65 18.88
C MET A 161 -6.80 -3.27 19.41
N THR A 162 -6.04 -2.22 19.11
CA THR A 162 -6.35 -0.85 19.51
C THR A 162 -7.22 -0.16 18.45
N ASN A 163 -8.24 0.56 18.91
CA ASN A 163 -9.06 1.41 18.08
C ASN A 163 -8.76 2.88 18.41
N ILE A 164 -8.28 3.62 17.41
CA ILE A 164 -7.92 5.03 17.50
C ILE A 164 -8.85 5.81 16.59
N GLY A 165 -9.63 6.72 17.17
CA GLY A 165 -10.59 7.56 16.48
C GLY A 165 -10.97 8.77 17.29
N ALA A 166 -12.06 9.44 16.95
CA ALA A 166 -12.50 10.64 17.63
C ALA A 166 -12.58 10.46 19.16
N GLY A 167 -11.90 11.32 19.89
CA GLY A 167 -11.87 11.29 21.36
C GLY A 167 -10.82 10.33 21.96
N PHE A 168 -10.02 9.66 21.14
CA PHE A 168 -8.92 8.86 21.65
C PHE A 168 -7.83 9.73 22.28
N ASP A 169 -7.38 9.37 23.48
CA ASP A 169 -6.27 10.07 24.17
C ASP A 169 -4.92 9.57 23.66
N LEU A 170 -4.27 10.34 22.80
CA LEU A 170 -2.93 10.03 22.28
C LEU A 170 -1.85 9.94 23.36
N ASN A 171 -2.05 10.58 24.54
CA ASN A 171 -1.10 10.47 25.63
C ASN A 171 -1.11 9.08 26.29
N SER A 172 -2.12 8.26 26.01
CA SER A 172 -2.17 6.87 26.46
C SER A 172 -1.25 5.94 25.66
N ILE A 173 -0.69 6.41 24.53
CA ILE A 173 0.19 5.61 23.66
C ILE A 173 1.66 5.92 23.96
N SER A 174 2.48 4.88 23.99
CA SER A 174 3.93 4.98 24.22
C SER A 174 4.71 5.25 22.94
N LYS A 175 5.96 5.65 23.07
CA LYS A 175 6.94 5.64 21.98
C LYS A 175 7.27 4.20 21.59
N VAL A 176 7.72 4.02 20.36
CA VAL A 176 8.11 2.70 19.82
C VAL A 176 9.29 2.15 20.63
N PRO A 177 9.15 0.97 21.26
CA PRO A 177 10.28 0.27 21.85
C PRO A 177 11.33 -0.16 20.81
N PRO A 178 12.63 -0.17 21.15
CA PRO A 178 13.70 -0.48 20.20
C PRO A 178 13.54 -1.83 19.47
N GLU A 179 13.00 -2.83 20.15
CA GLU A 179 12.76 -4.16 19.57
C GLU A 179 11.74 -4.14 18.42
N TYR A 180 10.76 -3.25 18.46
CA TYR A 180 9.80 -3.10 17.38
C TYR A 180 10.34 -2.30 16.19
N SER A 181 11.23 -1.34 16.44
CA SER A 181 11.97 -0.67 15.36
C SER A 181 12.87 -1.67 14.63
N ALA A 182 13.64 -2.48 15.38
CA ALA A 182 14.49 -3.52 14.82
C ALA A 182 13.68 -4.58 14.05
N PHE A 183 12.49 -4.95 14.54
CA PHE A 183 11.58 -5.83 13.82
C PHE A 183 11.14 -5.21 12.50
N SER A 184 10.72 -3.94 12.48
CA SER A 184 10.31 -3.24 11.25
C SER A 184 11.43 -3.21 10.21
N GLU A 185 12.65 -2.90 10.61
CA GLU A 185 13.83 -2.94 9.73
C GLU A 185 14.08 -4.35 9.16
N SER A 186 13.90 -5.38 9.98
CA SER A 186 14.05 -6.77 9.51
C SER A 186 13.03 -7.14 8.45
N VAL A 187 11.80 -6.66 8.57
CA VAL A 187 10.74 -6.86 7.56
C VAL A 187 11.11 -6.17 6.26
N VAL A 188 11.57 -4.93 6.28
CA VAL A 188 12.03 -4.21 5.09
C VAL A 188 13.18 -4.97 4.41
N SER A 189 14.18 -5.40 5.17
CA SER A 189 15.32 -6.16 4.65
C SER A 189 14.89 -7.49 3.99
N ALA A 190 13.97 -8.22 4.62
CA ALA A 190 13.43 -9.46 4.07
C ALA A 190 12.73 -9.23 2.72
N ASN A 191 11.90 -8.18 2.63
CA ASN A 191 11.19 -7.85 1.40
C ASN A 191 12.13 -7.36 0.29
N HIS A 192 13.19 -6.62 0.59
CA HIS A 192 14.24 -6.32 -0.39
C HIS A 192 14.90 -7.58 -0.95
N THR A 193 15.12 -8.59 -0.12
CA THR A 193 15.66 -9.89 -0.56
C THR A 193 14.67 -10.60 -1.49
N LEU A 194 13.36 -10.54 -1.19
CA LEU A 194 12.31 -11.09 -2.05
C LEU A 194 12.27 -10.38 -3.40
N VAL A 195 12.30 -9.05 -3.44
CA VAL A 195 12.34 -8.28 -4.70
C VAL A 195 13.50 -8.76 -5.59
N LYS A 196 14.71 -8.82 -5.02
CA LYS A 196 15.90 -9.29 -5.76
C LYS A 196 15.75 -10.73 -6.24
N GLY A 197 15.23 -11.61 -5.39
CA GLY A 197 15.02 -13.03 -5.70
C GLY A 197 14.02 -13.24 -6.84
N TYR A 198 12.85 -12.66 -6.74
CA TYR A 198 11.81 -12.79 -7.75
C TYR A 198 12.20 -12.16 -9.10
N ARG A 199 12.88 -11.00 -9.07
CA ARG A 199 13.39 -10.36 -10.29
C ARG A 199 14.45 -11.22 -10.98
N ARG A 200 15.33 -11.88 -10.20
CA ARG A 200 16.30 -12.81 -10.78
C ARG A 200 15.60 -13.95 -11.50
N ILE A 201 14.63 -14.62 -10.85
CA ILE A 201 13.84 -15.69 -11.46
C ILE A 201 13.14 -15.20 -12.73
N ALA A 202 12.60 -13.99 -12.70
CA ALA A 202 11.91 -13.43 -13.86
C ALA A 202 12.82 -13.19 -15.07
N ASN A 203 14.13 -12.99 -14.86
CA ASN A 203 15.11 -12.78 -15.92
C ASN A 203 15.73 -14.09 -16.42
N GLU A 204 15.55 -15.21 -15.69
CA GLU A 204 16.03 -16.54 -16.06
C GLU A 204 15.00 -17.32 -16.90
N LEU A 205 13.76 -16.84 -17.01
CA LEU A 205 12.66 -17.40 -17.79
C LEU A 205 12.45 -16.64 -19.11
#